data_0b330f033a646d26d6f2b6102a3ead69
#
_entry.id   0b330f033a646d26d6f2b6102a3ead69
#
_cell.length_a   1.000
_cell.length_b   1.000
_cell.length_c   1.000
_cell.angle_alpha   90.00
_cell.angle_beta   90.00
_cell.angle_gamma   90.00
#
_symmetry.space_group_name_H-M   'P 1'
#
loop_
_entity.id
_entity.type
_entity.pdbx_description
1 polymer ?
#
loop_
_entity_poly.entity_id
_entity_poly.type
_entity_poly.pdbx_seq_one_letter_code
_entity_poly.pdbx_strand_id
1 'polypeptide(L)'
;MKLTLDPGAAALLDALHAAGYAAYAVGGCVRDSLLGRTAHDWDLCTSALPQQVMELFGTEQCIPTGLQHGTVTIKYGGQLYETTTFRTEGSYTDGRHPDAVQFVPDVREDLARRDFTINAMAYNAAEGLVDPFGGQKDLQNGLLRAVGEPQQRFTEDALRILRLYRFAARFGFALDAATARAARQLAPHLDCISAERIQEELAKLLAAPQPGVYLEPAVLAVVLPELTPAALEAAKPVVDACPAGEENLPVRWAALLGALGEADTRRVLKRLRCSNACIEETAALVRETAGESVCRSFSEDRPLGWGPAAAGSRAGDGMACNSNDCRQRRKQGVAVGAAASEMRVPSKARSRCWVPQPELVSEEKAPVHVPVHAGEVAIRQLLGRYGLRTVERLCALCAALHPQNAPDCALAAQRARQLDADGVCCRVSQLAVNGRDLMAAGIPAGPALRRVLEALLDGVIRAEYPNEKPALLAAAQKIIAS
;
A
#
# COMPACT_ATOMS: atom_id res chain seq x y z
N MET A 1 30.79 12.31 11.01
CA MET A 1 29.33 12.29 11.31
C MET A 1 29.08 11.14 12.28
N LYS A 2 28.30 11.36 13.34
CA LYS A 2 27.99 10.32 14.33
C LYS A 2 26.55 9.85 14.11
N LEU A 3 26.39 8.56 13.77
CA LEU A 3 25.05 7.95 13.68
C LEU A 3 24.66 7.35 15.03
N THR A 4 23.37 7.37 15.33
CA THR A 4 22.83 6.69 16.51
C THR A 4 22.50 5.27 16.11
N LEU A 5 23.22 4.31 16.68
CA LEU A 5 22.97 2.89 16.50
C LEU A 5 21.83 2.44 17.43
N ASP A 6 21.15 1.37 17.05
CA ASP A 6 20.32 0.62 17.98
C ASP A 6 21.16 0.10 19.14
N PRO A 7 20.65 0.14 20.38
CA PRO A 7 21.45 -0.28 21.55
C PRO A 7 21.95 -1.73 21.47
N GLY A 8 21.15 -2.65 20.94
CA GLY A 8 21.54 -4.03 20.77
C GLY A 8 22.60 -4.19 19.68
N ALA A 9 22.45 -3.52 18.54
CA ALA A 9 23.45 -3.50 17.48
C ALA A 9 24.77 -2.93 18.01
N ALA A 10 24.74 -1.81 18.77
CA ALA A 10 25.94 -1.24 19.36
C ALA A 10 26.67 -2.22 20.30
N ALA A 11 25.90 -2.89 21.21
CA ALA A 11 26.48 -3.86 22.15
C ALA A 11 27.12 -5.07 21.42
N LEU A 12 26.48 -5.55 20.35
CA LEU A 12 27.03 -6.65 19.53
C LEU A 12 28.29 -6.24 18.78
N LEU A 13 28.33 -5.03 18.23
CA LEU A 13 29.53 -4.49 17.57
C LEU A 13 30.67 -4.33 18.57
N ASP A 14 30.40 -3.79 19.77
CA ASP A 14 31.40 -3.62 20.82
C ASP A 14 31.96 -4.98 21.29
N ALA A 15 31.13 -6.02 21.40
CA ALA A 15 31.57 -7.36 21.76
C ALA A 15 32.46 -7.98 20.67
N LEU A 16 32.14 -7.81 19.39
CA LEU A 16 32.97 -8.27 18.27
C LEU A 16 34.33 -7.55 18.25
N HIS A 17 34.32 -6.22 18.44
CA HIS A 17 35.57 -5.43 18.51
C HIS A 17 36.41 -5.85 19.71
N ALA A 18 35.85 -6.07 20.89
CA ALA A 18 36.55 -6.55 22.07
C ALA A 18 37.22 -7.92 21.86
N ALA A 19 36.59 -8.76 21.02
CA ALA A 19 37.13 -10.05 20.61
C ALA A 19 38.22 -9.94 19.48
N GLY A 20 38.52 -8.74 18.99
CA GLY A 20 39.50 -8.46 17.97
C GLY A 20 39.02 -8.56 16.53
N TYR A 21 37.70 -8.59 16.33
CA TYR A 21 37.12 -8.65 14.98
C TYR A 21 36.65 -7.26 14.52
N ALA A 22 36.88 -6.94 13.24
CA ALA A 22 36.25 -5.79 12.63
C ALA A 22 34.75 -6.05 12.46
N ALA A 23 33.90 -5.07 12.84
CA ALA A 23 32.46 -5.20 12.75
C ALA A 23 31.75 -3.86 12.51
N TYR A 24 30.67 -3.87 11.74
CA TYR A 24 29.92 -2.68 11.33
C TYR A 24 28.42 -2.98 11.22
N ALA A 25 27.59 -1.98 11.47
CA ALA A 25 26.24 -1.94 10.93
C ALA A 25 26.33 -1.63 9.44
N VAL A 26 25.44 -2.21 8.60
CA VAL A 26 25.63 -2.18 7.14
C VAL A 26 24.31 -2.10 6.36
N GLY A 27 24.33 -1.44 5.22
CA GLY A 27 23.22 -1.50 4.27
C GLY A 27 22.03 -0.62 4.64
N GLY A 28 20.86 -1.23 4.78
CA GLY A 28 19.57 -0.54 4.97
C GLY A 28 19.52 0.35 6.21
N CYS A 29 20.03 -0.13 7.34
CA CYS A 29 20.02 0.63 8.59
C CYS A 29 20.91 1.88 8.53
N VAL A 30 22.09 1.78 7.89
CA VAL A 30 22.99 2.93 7.71
C VAL A 30 22.36 3.97 6.79
N ARG A 31 21.80 3.55 5.64
CA ARG A 31 21.08 4.42 4.70
C ARG A 31 19.92 5.14 5.40
N ASP A 32 19.06 4.40 6.10
CA ASP A 32 17.85 4.97 6.70
C ASP A 32 18.21 5.92 7.85
N SER A 33 19.26 5.62 8.64
CA SER A 33 19.83 6.52 9.65
C SER A 33 20.37 7.81 9.02
N LEU A 34 21.05 7.74 7.88
CA LEU A 34 21.54 8.91 7.14
C LEU A 34 20.42 9.78 6.59
N LEU A 35 19.26 9.19 6.28
CA LEU A 35 18.04 9.89 5.87
C LEU A 35 17.24 10.46 7.07
N GLY A 36 17.69 10.26 8.31
CA GLY A 36 16.93 10.63 9.50
C GLY A 36 15.68 9.81 9.73
N ARG A 37 15.60 8.61 9.13
CA ARG A 37 14.50 7.65 9.30
C ARG A 37 14.85 6.64 10.38
N THR A 38 13.85 6.14 11.08
CA THR A 38 14.03 5.03 12.02
C THR A 38 14.35 3.76 11.24
N ALA A 39 15.52 3.16 11.50
CA ALA A 39 15.84 1.84 11.00
C ALA A 39 15.17 0.78 11.89
N HIS A 40 14.51 -0.19 11.27
CA HIS A 40 13.81 -1.27 11.98
C HIS A 40 14.65 -2.55 12.01
N ASP A 41 15.35 -2.85 10.92
CA ASP A 41 16.18 -4.03 10.79
C ASP A 41 17.66 -3.59 10.80
N TRP A 42 18.45 -4.14 11.71
CA TRP A 42 19.86 -3.83 11.86
C TRP A 42 20.71 -5.01 11.41
N ASP A 43 21.21 -4.94 10.17
CA ASP A 43 22.16 -5.90 9.63
C ASP A 43 23.56 -5.54 10.08
N LEU A 44 24.30 -6.55 10.53
CA LEU A 44 25.71 -6.42 10.92
C LEU A 44 26.61 -7.19 9.94
N CYS A 45 27.81 -6.71 9.78
CA CYS A 45 28.85 -7.47 9.07
C CYS A 45 30.15 -7.45 9.87
N THR A 46 30.94 -8.54 9.77
CA THR A 46 32.15 -8.73 10.59
C THR A 46 33.22 -9.53 9.86
N SER A 47 34.48 -9.37 10.29
CA SER A 47 35.60 -10.25 9.86
C SER A 47 35.56 -11.63 10.56
N ALA A 48 34.78 -11.80 11.63
CA ALA A 48 34.64 -13.08 12.32
C ALA A 48 33.91 -14.10 11.42
N LEU A 49 34.46 -15.33 11.40
CA LEU A 49 33.79 -16.45 10.73
C LEU A 49 32.52 -16.86 11.47
N PRO A 50 31.54 -17.52 10.82
CA PRO A 50 30.29 -17.92 11.46
C PRO A 50 30.47 -18.71 12.76
N GLN A 51 31.44 -19.61 12.79
CA GLN A 51 31.75 -20.41 13.98
C GLN A 51 32.27 -19.52 15.12
N GLN A 52 33.13 -18.54 14.81
CA GLN A 52 33.66 -17.61 15.81
C GLN A 52 32.56 -16.70 16.36
N VAL A 53 31.60 -16.27 15.52
CA VAL A 53 30.39 -15.55 15.98
C VAL A 53 29.58 -16.42 16.95
N MET A 54 29.35 -17.69 16.61
CA MET A 54 28.61 -18.62 17.46
C MET A 54 29.33 -18.97 18.77
N GLU A 55 30.68 -19.03 18.74
CA GLU A 55 31.50 -19.23 19.96
C GLU A 55 31.45 -17.98 20.87
N LEU A 56 31.51 -16.78 20.28
CA LEU A 56 31.50 -15.52 21.06
C LEU A 56 30.16 -15.25 21.75
N PHE A 57 29.04 -15.47 21.06
CA PHE A 57 27.71 -15.14 21.58
C PHE A 57 26.97 -16.36 22.17
N GLY A 58 27.53 -17.57 22.01
CA GLY A 58 26.92 -18.84 22.44
C GLY A 58 25.89 -19.39 21.43
N THR A 59 25.91 -20.70 21.27
CA THR A 59 25.05 -21.41 20.30
C THR A 59 23.56 -21.26 20.58
N GLU A 60 23.16 -21.09 21.84
CA GLU A 60 21.78 -20.87 22.26
C GLU A 60 21.22 -19.50 21.80
N GLN A 61 22.11 -18.50 21.67
CA GLN A 61 21.74 -17.15 21.21
C GLN A 61 21.84 -17.00 19.69
N CYS A 62 22.41 -17.99 19.00
CA CYS A 62 22.66 -17.93 17.57
C CYS A 62 21.77 -18.90 16.79
N ILE A 63 21.16 -18.39 15.72
CA ILE A 63 20.44 -19.22 14.73
C ILE A 63 21.32 -19.31 13.49
N PRO A 64 21.70 -20.50 13.04
CA PRO A 64 22.55 -20.70 11.86
C PRO A 64 21.72 -20.56 10.57
N THR A 65 21.25 -19.37 10.28
CA THR A 65 20.29 -19.08 9.18
C THR A 65 20.91 -19.25 7.78
N GLY A 66 22.24 -19.17 7.65
CA GLY A 66 22.90 -19.24 6.35
C GLY A 66 24.40 -19.49 6.49
N LEU A 67 24.84 -20.49 7.24
CA LEU A 67 26.27 -20.76 7.50
C LEU A 67 27.12 -20.91 6.23
N GLN A 68 26.58 -21.57 5.21
CA GLN A 68 27.24 -21.73 3.91
C GLN A 68 27.49 -20.40 3.20
N HIS A 69 26.71 -19.37 3.53
CA HIS A 69 26.84 -18.01 3.00
C HIS A 69 27.43 -17.03 4.02
N GLY A 70 27.89 -17.51 5.17
CA GLY A 70 28.51 -16.68 6.19
C GLY A 70 27.58 -15.92 7.10
N THR A 71 26.27 -16.25 7.13
CA THR A 71 25.27 -15.54 7.92
C THR A 71 24.85 -16.32 9.17
N VAL A 72 24.83 -15.62 10.30
CA VAL A 72 24.32 -16.09 11.60
C VAL A 72 23.36 -15.02 12.13
N THR A 73 22.18 -15.42 12.59
CA THR A 73 21.26 -14.49 13.27
C THR A 73 21.47 -14.57 14.78
N ILE A 74 21.84 -13.45 15.39
CA ILE A 74 22.04 -13.33 16.84
C ILE A 74 20.77 -12.84 17.49
N LYS A 75 20.32 -13.53 18.57
CA LYS A 75 19.23 -13.09 19.42
C LYS A 75 19.81 -12.25 20.57
N TYR A 76 19.44 -10.98 20.64
CA TYR A 76 19.91 -10.10 21.70
C TYR A 76 18.84 -9.09 22.11
N GLY A 77 18.59 -8.94 23.39
CA GLY A 77 17.61 -7.99 23.91
C GLY A 77 16.17 -8.18 23.39
N GLY A 78 15.80 -9.42 23.00
CA GLY A 78 14.48 -9.72 22.42
C GLY A 78 14.35 -9.40 20.92
N GLN A 79 15.45 -8.99 20.27
CA GLN A 79 15.52 -8.71 18.83
C GLN A 79 16.45 -9.69 18.12
N LEU A 80 16.36 -9.71 16.78
CA LEU A 80 17.17 -10.54 15.90
C LEU A 80 18.10 -9.65 15.07
N TYR A 81 19.38 -10.00 15.03
CA TYR A 81 20.41 -9.27 14.27
C TYR A 81 21.08 -10.23 13.29
N GLU A 82 20.85 -10.01 11.99
CA GLU A 82 21.57 -10.76 10.97
C GLU A 82 23.00 -10.28 10.92
N THR A 83 23.93 -11.20 11.21
CA THR A 83 25.38 -10.92 11.21
C THR A 83 26.05 -11.76 10.14
N THR A 84 26.63 -11.11 9.14
CA THR A 84 27.26 -11.77 7.99
C THR A 84 28.77 -11.55 8.00
N THR A 85 29.54 -12.62 7.84
CA THR A 85 30.99 -12.54 7.63
C THR A 85 31.30 -11.80 6.33
N PHE A 86 32.29 -10.88 6.33
CA PHE A 86 32.74 -10.21 5.11
C PHE A 86 33.06 -11.24 4.06
N ARG A 87 32.55 -11.03 2.85
CA ARG A 87 32.73 -12.00 1.78
C ARG A 87 32.75 -11.35 0.41
N THR A 88 33.46 -11.99 -0.48
CA THR A 88 33.31 -11.84 -1.93
C THR A 88 32.50 -13.00 -2.47
N GLU A 89 31.90 -12.80 -3.61
CA GLU A 89 31.04 -13.79 -4.25
C GLU A 89 31.66 -14.18 -5.58
N GLY A 90 31.68 -15.49 -5.85
CA GLY A 90 32.22 -16.05 -7.11
C GLY A 90 31.25 -15.86 -8.27
N SER A 91 31.33 -16.73 -9.28
CA SER A 91 30.37 -16.78 -10.38
C SER A 91 28.98 -17.14 -9.88
N TYR A 92 27.95 -16.79 -10.69
CA TYR A 92 26.55 -17.07 -10.40
C TYR A 92 25.99 -17.92 -11.53
N THR A 93 26.13 -19.23 -11.45
CA THR A 93 25.64 -20.13 -12.49
C THR A 93 24.10 -20.19 -12.56
N ASP A 94 23.45 -20.05 -11.40
CA ASP A 94 21.97 -20.04 -11.32
C ASP A 94 21.34 -18.63 -11.36
N GLY A 95 22.18 -17.57 -11.51
CA GLY A 95 21.72 -16.18 -11.49
C GLY A 95 21.13 -15.71 -10.16
N ARG A 96 21.40 -16.44 -9.05
CA ARG A 96 20.89 -16.12 -7.71
C ARG A 96 21.90 -16.29 -6.60
N HIS A 97 22.49 -17.49 -6.54
CA HIS A 97 23.43 -17.83 -5.48
C HIS A 97 24.84 -17.84 -6.06
N PRO A 98 25.81 -17.25 -5.36
CA PRO A 98 27.20 -17.42 -5.77
C PRO A 98 27.58 -18.90 -5.65
N ASP A 99 28.23 -19.42 -6.70
CA ASP A 99 28.70 -20.81 -6.72
C ASP A 99 29.71 -21.08 -5.59
N ALA A 100 30.44 -20.04 -5.17
CA ALA A 100 31.37 -20.08 -4.05
C ALA A 100 31.38 -18.72 -3.32
N VAL A 101 31.53 -18.78 -2.02
CA VAL A 101 31.72 -17.61 -1.15
C VAL A 101 33.13 -17.68 -0.60
N GLN A 102 33.89 -16.60 -0.74
CA GLN A 102 35.19 -16.46 -0.12
C GLN A 102 35.13 -15.41 0.97
N PHE A 103 35.45 -15.78 2.21
CA PHE A 103 35.54 -14.85 3.31
C PHE A 103 36.78 -13.97 3.18
N VAL A 104 36.62 -12.68 3.43
CA VAL A 104 37.63 -11.65 3.28
C VAL A 104 37.79 -10.83 4.55
N PRO A 105 38.93 -10.24 4.82
CA PRO A 105 39.16 -9.45 6.03
C PRO A 105 38.68 -7.99 5.91
N ASP A 106 38.51 -7.45 4.71
CA ASP A 106 38.19 -6.03 4.46
C ASP A 106 36.73 -5.84 4.14
N VAL A 107 36.04 -4.98 4.92
CA VAL A 107 34.66 -4.62 4.71
C VAL A 107 34.41 -3.97 3.34
N ARG A 108 35.41 -3.31 2.75
CA ARG A 108 35.27 -2.69 1.42
C ARG A 108 35.00 -3.72 0.33
N GLU A 109 35.58 -4.92 0.45
CA GLU A 109 35.32 -6.02 -0.48
C GLU A 109 33.87 -6.54 -0.33
N ASP A 110 33.38 -6.64 0.90
CA ASP A 110 31.95 -6.99 1.13
C ASP A 110 30.99 -5.92 0.59
N LEU A 111 31.34 -4.64 0.73
CA LEU A 111 30.54 -3.54 0.18
C LEU A 111 30.53 -3.54 -1.36
N ALA A 112 31.63 -3.98 -2.00
CA ALA A 112 31.75 -4.01 -3.46
C ALA A 112 30.81 -4.99 -4.17
N ARG A 113 30.33 -6.04 -3.51
CA ARG A 113 29.35 -7.01 -4.09
C ARG A 113 27.90 -6.57 -3.97
N ARG A 114 27.61 -5.48 -3.25
CA ARG A 114 26.24 -5.01 -3.00
C ARG A 114 25.61 -4.41 -4.25
N ASP A 115 24.27 -4.24 -4.21
CA ASP A 115 23.48 -3.80 -5.36
C ASP A 115 23.71 -2.32 -5.71
N PHE A 116 23.48 -1.40 -4.74
CA PHE A 116 23.49 0.03 -4.99
C PHE A 116 24.37 0.76 -3.98
N THR A 117 24.97 1.88 -4.43
CA THR A 117 25.87 2.70 -3.62
C THR A 117 25.26 3.10 -2.29
N ILE A 118 23.97 3.46 -2.27
CA ILE A 118 23.25 3.85 -1.06
C ILE A 118 23.05 2.71 -0.04
N ASN A 119 23.23 1.46 -0.46
CA ASN A 119 23.19 0.26 0.38
C ASN A 119 24.60 -0.33 0.63
N ALA A 120 25.64 0.24 0.02
CA ALA A 120 27.02 -0.21 0.12
C ALA A 120 27.82 0.71 1.06
N MET A 121 27.24 1.01 2.20
CA MET A 121 27.83 1.81 3.28
C MET A 121 27.81 1.01 4.57
N ALA A 122 28.86 1.14 5.38
CA ALA A 122 28.98 0.52 6.69
C ALA A 122 29.33 1.57 7.75
N TYR A 123 28.96 1.33 8.99
CA TYR A 123 29.20 2.28 10.08
C TYR A 123 29.50 1.54 11.38
N ASN A 124 30.52 2.00 12.09
CA ASN A 124 30.72 1.74 13.50
C ASN A 124 31.11 3.03 14.25
N ALA A 125 31.07 3.00 15.58
CA ALA A 125 31.37 4.20 16.38
C ALA A 125 32.85 4.56 16.41
N ALA A 126 33.77 3.60 16.19
CA ALA A 126 35.21 3.79 16.27
C ALA A 126 35.78 4.42 15.00
N GLU A 127 35.38 3.92 13.83
CA GLU A 127 35.90 4.36 12.54
C GLU A 127 34.98 5.35 11.81
N GLY A 128 33.72 5.39 12.20
CA GLY A 128 32.72 6.23 11.54
C GLY A 128 32.13 5.55 10.29
N LEU A 129 31.78 6.35 9.29
CA LEU A 129 31.17 5.89 8.05
C LEU A 129 32.23 5.40 7.06
N VAL A 130 32.10 4.16 6.61
CA VAL A 130 32.87 3.57 5.52
C VAL A 130 32.01 3.59 4.26
N ASP A 131 32.37 4.43 3.30
CA ASP A 131 31.63 4.67 2.05
C ASP A 131 32.57 4.71 0.83
N PRO A 132 33.04 3.56 0.37
CA PRO A 132 34.02 3.51 -0.73
C PRO A 132 33.41 3.85 -2.10
N PHE A 133 32.08 3.82 -2.25
CA PHE A 133 31.38 3.99 -3.51
C PHE A 133 30.60 5.31 -3.63
N GLY A 134 30.71 6.20 -2.63
CA GLY A 134 30.04 7.51 -2.64
C GLY A 134 28.53 7.44 -2.41
N GLY A 135 28.07 6.43 -1.68
CA GLY A 135 26.65 6.22 -1.37
C GLY A 135 26.03 7.37 -0.61
N GLN A 136 26.76 8.02 0.32
CA GLN A 136 26.29 9.21 1.03
C GLN A 136 26.00 10.38 0.06
N LYS A 137 26.87 10.58 -0.93
CA LYS A 137 26.68 11.64 -1.95
C LYS A 137 25.48 11.32 -2.84
N ASP A 138 25.35 10.08 -3.28
CA ASP A 138 24.22 9.65 -4.09
C ASP A 138 22.90 9.78 -3.30
N LEU A 139 22.92 9.44 -2.00
CA LEU A 139 21.78 9.60 -1.09
C LEU A 139 21.35 11.06 -0.94
N GLN A 140 22.31 11.98 -0.76
CA GLN A 140 22.06 13.42 -0.67
C GLN A 140 21.51 14.00 -1.99
N ASN A 141 21.94 13.47 -3.13
CA ASN A 141 21.49 13.90 -4.45
C ASN A 141 20.19 13.22 -4.89
N GLY A 142 19.61 12.32 -4.11
CA GLY A 142 18.45 11.54 -4.51
C GLY A 142 18.72 10.68 -5.75
N LEU A 143 19.90 10.07 -5.84
CA LEU A 143 20.33 9.30 -7.00
C LEU A 143 20.48 7.81 -6.63
N LEU A 144 19.97 6.93 -7.48
CA LEU A 144 20.15 5.49 -7.36
C LEU A 144 21.10 4.99 -8.42
N ARG A 145 22.27 4.48 -7.98
CA ARG A 145 23.38 4.01 -8.80
C ARG A 145 23.82 2.62 -8.35
N ALA A 146 24.12 1.74 -9.32
CA ALA A 146 24.72 0.45 -9.04
C ALA A 146 26.15 0.61 -8.53
N VAL A 147 26.60 -0.33 -7.70
CA VAL A 147 27.99 -0.40 -7.26
C VAL A 147 28.87 -0.91 -8.41
N GLY A 148 29.95 -0.20 -8.72
CA GLY A 148 30.87 -0.57 -9.81
C GLY A 148 30.20 -0.56 -11.18
N GLU A 149 30.40 -1.63 -11.97
CA GLU A 149 29.87 -1.74 -13.32
C GLU A 149 28.43 -2.29 -13.32
N PRO A 150 27.44 -1.51 -13.78
CA PRO A 150 26.02 -1.92 -13.73
C PRO A 150 25.73 -3.21 -14.48
N GLN A 151 26.37 -3.45 -15.66
CA GLN A 151 26.19 -4.67 -16.43
C GLN A 151 26.59 -5.89 -15.61
N GLN A 152 27.74 -5.82 -14.95
CA GLN A 152 28.22 -6.90 -14.10
C GLN A 152 27.24 -7.16 -12.95
N ARG A 153 26.80 -6.10 -12.24
CA ARG A 153 25.88 -6.23 -11.09
C ARG A 153 24.53 -6.86 -11.46
N PHE A 154 23.99 -6.55 -12.64
CA PHE A 154 22.72 -7.12 -13.10
C PHE A 154 22.89 -8.51 -13.74
N THR A 155 24.06 -8.85 -14.26
CA THR A 155 24.35 -10.20 -14.73
C THR A 155 24.51 -11.18 -13.56
N GLU A 156 25.08 -10.75 -12.43
CA GLU A 156 25.22 -11.56 -11.22
C GLU A 156 23.85 -11.94 -10.61
N ASP A 157 22.96 -11.00 -10.43
CA ASP A 157 21.57 -11.25 -10.00
C ASP A 157 20.63 -10.28 -10.74
N ALA A 158 19.92 -10.81 -11.73
CA ALA A 158 18.98 -10.03 -12.53
C ALA A 158 17.83 -9.42 -11.70
N LEU A 159 17.51 -9.98 -10.52
CA LEU A 159 16.52 -9.37 -9.63
C LEU A 159 16.90 -7.95 -9.20
N ARG A 160 18.18 -7.62 -9.17
CA ARG A 160 18.66 -6.26 -8.90
C ARG A 160 18.08 -5.22 -9.86
N ILE A 161 17.65 -5.64 -11.06
CA ILE A 161 16.92 -4.78 -12.01
C ILE A 161 15.57 -4.33 -11.41
N LEU A 162 14.75 -5.26 -10.90
CA LEU A 162 13.49 -4.91 -10.23
C LEU A 162 13.72 -4.12 -8.93
N ARG A 163 14.75 -4.49 -8.18
CA ARG A 163 15.17 -3.76 -6.97
C ARG A 163 15.54 -2.31 -7.27
N LEU A 164 16.17 -2.02 -8.43
CA LEU A 164 16.47 -0.66 -8.89
C LEU A 164 15.19 0.19 -8.92
N TYR A 165 14.18 -0.26 -9.65
CA TYR A 165 12.93 0.48 -9.79
C TYR A 165 12.15 0.55 -8.47
N ARG A 166 12.16 -0.51 -7.67
CA ARG A 166 11.56 -0.53 -6.34
C ARG A 166 12.18 0.50 -5.39
N PHE A 167 13.52 0.54 -5.30
CA PHE A 167 14.18 1.52 -4.44
C PHE A 167 13.98 2.94 -4.96
N ALA A 168 14.04 3.16 -6.27
CA ALA A 168 13.75 4.45 -6.87
C ALA A 168 12.34 4.93 -6.52
N ALA A 169 11.33 4.08 -6.63
CA ALA A 169 9.95 4.38 -6.25
C ALA A 169 9.79 4.62 -4.74
N ARG A 170 10.42 3.79 -3.90
CA ARG A 170 10.36 3.93 -2.43
C ARG A 170 10.89 5.27 -1.94
N PHE A 171 11.96 5.77 -2.56
CA PHE A 171 12.65 6.98 -2.11
C PHE A 171 12.32 8.21 -2.96
N GLY A 172 11.71 8.04 -4.12
CA GLY A 172 11.51 9.13 -5.09
C GLY A 172 12.82 9.55 -5.77
N PHE A 173 13.77 8.63 -5.94
CA PHE A 173 15.11 8.93 -6.45
C PHE A 173 15.19 8.84 -7.97
N ALA A 174 16.02 9.71 -8.55
CA ALA A 174 16.40 9.59 -9.95
C ALA A 174 17.33 8.37 -10.17
N LEU A 175 17.28 7.80 -11.36
CA LEU A 175 18.16 6.71 -11.75
C LEU A 175 19.42 7.26 -12.40
N ASP A 176 20.60 6.73 -12.03
CA ASP A 176 21.83 6.96 -12.76
C ASP A 176 21.69 6.48 -14.21
N ALA A 177 22.14 7.27 -15.18
CA ALA A 177 21.90 7.02 -16.59
C ALA A 177 22.54 5.71 -17.09
N ALA A 178 23.75 5.37 -16.61
CA ALA A 178 24.44 4.12 -16.97
C ALA A 178 23.72 2.93 -16.35
N THR A 179 23.32 3.04 -15.08
CA THR A 179 22.56 2.02 -14.34
C THR A 179 21.22 1.74 -15.00
N ALA A 180 20.44 2.77 -15.33
CA ALA A 180 19.14 2.62 -16.00
C ALA A 180 19.27 2.00 -17.41
N ARG A 181 20.32 2.35 -18.15
CA ARG A 181 20.59 1.78 -19.46
C ARG A 181 20.91 0.27 -19.37
N ALA A 182 21.78 -0.11 -18.45
CA ALA A 182 22.12 -1.50 -18.20
C ALA A 182 20.90 -2.32 -17.77
N ALA A 183 20.05 -1.76 -16.90
CA ALA A 183 18.80 -2.40 -16.46
C ALA A 183 17.87 -2.72 -17.63
N ARG A 184 17.68 -1.78 -18.57
CA ARG A 184 16.86 -2.02 -19.77
C ARG A 184 17.50 -3.05 -20.70
N GLN A 185 18.81 -3.02 -20.89
CA GLN A 185 19.52 -3.96 -21.75
C GLN A 185 19.49 -5.40 -21.22
N LEU A 186 19.57 -5.56 -19.90
CA LEU A 186 19.62 -6.87 -19.24
C LEU A 186 18.25 -7.32 -18.69
N ALA A 187 17.18 -6.57 -18.95
CA ALA A 187 15.82 -6.96 -18.55
C ALA A 187 15.45 -8.40 -18.98
N PRO A 188 15.82 -8.90 -20.17
CA PRO A 188 15.52 -10.29 -20.56
C PRO A 188 16.04 -11.35 -19.58
N HIS A 189 17.09 -11.10 -18.81
CA HIS A 189 17.61 -12.05 -17.82
C HIS A 189 16.64 -12.27 -16.64
N LEU A 190 15.60 -11.44 -16.49
CA LEU A 190 14.55 -11.64 -15.49
C LEU A 190 13.75 -12.93 -15.73
N ASP A 191 13.78 -13.50 -16.93
CA ASP A 191 13.12 -14.78 -17.24
C ASP A 191 13.69 -15.95 -16.42
N CYS A 192 14.93 -15.83 -15.94
CA CYS A 192 15.58 -16.84 -15.08
C CYS A 192 15.20 -16.71 -13.61
N ILE A 193 14.51 -15.64 -13.22
CA ILE A 193 14.18 -15.37 -11.82
C ILE A 193 12.83 -16.01 -11.44
N SER A 194 12.77 -16.60 -10.24
CA SER A 194 11.54 -17.22 -9.76
C SER A 194 10.39 -16.22 -9.63
N ALA A 195 9.17 -16.69 -9.89
CA ALA A 195 7.96 -15.88 -9.86
C ALA A 195 7.72 -15.23 -8.48
N GLU A 196 8.07 -15.92 -7.39
CA GLU A 196 7.96 -15.45 -6.02
C GLU A 196 8.84 -14.22 -5.77
N ARG A 197 10.12 -14.27 -6.22
CA ARG A 197 11.05 -13.13 -6.09
C ARG A 197 10.60 -11.94 -6.93
N ILE A 198 10.14 -12.18 -8.16
CA ILE A 198 9.57 -11.13 -9.02
C ILE A 198 8.35 -10.50 -8.36
N GLN A 199 7.43 -11.32 -7.84
CA GLN A 199 6.21 -10.86 -7.18
C GLN A 199 6.52 -9.98 -5.98
N GLU A 200 7.47 -10.38 -5.13
CA GLU A 200 7.86 -9.63 -3.94
C GLU A 200 8.40 -8.24 -4.28
N GLU A 201 9.28 -8.12 -5.28
CA GLU A 201 9.83 -6.84 -5.71
C GLU A 201 8.77 -5.97 -6.40
N LEU A 202 7.88 -6.55 -7.25
CA LEU A 202 6.77 -5.83 -7.87
C LEU A 202 5.75 -5.34 -6.83
N ALA A 203 5.42 -6.16 -5.83
CA ALA A 203 4.51 -5.77 -4.76
C ALA A 203 5.08 -4.58 -3.98
N LYS A 204 6.36 -4.62 -3.60
CA LYS A 204 7.03 -3.52 -2.92
C LYS A 204 7.15 -2.26 -3.81
N LEU A 205 7.34 -2.43 -5.12
CA LEU A 205 7.32 -1.33 -6.09
C LEU A 205 5.93 -0.69 -6.13
N LEU A 206 4.88 -1.48 -6.29
CA LEU A 206 3.50 -1.00 -6.34
C LEU A 206 3.04 -0.38 -5.01
N ALA A 207 3.57 -0.82 -3.87
CA ALA A 207 3.25 -0.24 -2.55
C ALA A 207 3.86 1.16 -2.34
N ALA A 208 4.81 1.58 -3.18
CA ALA A 208 5.46 2.89 -3.08
C ALA A 208 4.46 4.05 -3.32
N PRO A 209 4.73 5.28 -2.85
CA PRO A 209 3.79 6.41 -2.99
C PRO A 209 3.39 6.72 -4.45
N GLN A 210 4.36 6.82 -5.35
CA GLN A 210 4.15 7.14 -6.78
C GLN A 210 4.99 6.21 -7.66
N PRO A 211 4.58 4.94 -7.86
CA PRO A 211 5.36 3.98 -8.60
C PRO A 211 5.28 4.15 -10.12
N GLY A 212 4.30 4.88 -10.66
CA GLY A 212 3.98 4.95 -12.09
C GLY A 212 5.17 5.30 -12.97
N VAL A 213 5.97 6.32 -12.58
CA VAL A 213 7.17 6.73 -13.34
C VAL A 213 8.28 5.67 -13.33
N TYR A 214 8.23 4.73 -12.39
CA TYR A 214 9.20 3.65 -12.23
C TYR A 214 8.74 2.31 -12.81
N LEU A 215 7.51 2.25 -13.36
CA LEU A 215 7.02 1.11 -14.13
C LEU A 215 7.66 1.13 -15.53
N GLU A 216 8.91 0.65 -15.62
CA GLU A 216 9.74 0.67 -16.84
C GLU A 216 9.21 -0.32 -17.88
N PRO A 217 8.80 0.13 -19.09
CA PRO A 217 8.21 -0.74 -20.09
C PRO A 217 9.08 -1.91 -20.51
N ALA A 218 10.39 -1.71 -20.68
CA ALA A 218 11.32 -2.76 -21.09
C ALA A 218 11.42 -3.90 -20.06
N VAL A 219 11.29 -3.56 -18.77
CA VAL A 219 11.33 -4.52 -17.67
C VAL A 219 9.99 -5.24 -17.52
N LEU A 220 8.89 -4.46 -17.57
CA LEU A 220 7.55 -5.02 -17.42
C LEU A 220 7.15 -5.90 -18.61
N ALA A 221 7.65 -5.64 -19.84
CA ALA A 221 7.43 -6.53 -20.97
C ALA A 221 7.96 -7.95 -20.76
N VAL A 222 8.96 -8.13 -19.88
CA VAL A 222 9.48 -9.46 -19.52
C VAL A 222 8.66 -10.10 -18.42
N VAL A 223 8.40 -9.38 -17.32
CA VAL A 223 7.75 -9.96 -16.14
C VAL A 223 6.22 -9.98 -16.20
N LEU A 224 5.63 -9.10 -17.02
CA LEU A 224 4.18 -9.00 -17.30
C LEU A 224 3.93 -8.91 -18.81
N PRO A 225 4.31 -9.94 -19.60
CA PRO A 225 4.21 -9.91 -21.05
C PRO A 225 2.77 -9.79 -21.57
N GLU A 226 1.78 -10.01 -20.71
CA GLU A 226 0.37 -9.84 -21.02
C GLU A 226 -0.04 -8.37 -21.17
N LEU A 227 0.72 -7.42 -20.56
CA LEU A 227 0.45 -6.01 -20.66
C LEU A 227 1.06 -5.41 -21.93
N THR A 228 0.22 -4.87 -22.79
CA THR A 228 0.71 -4.08 -23.94
C THR A 228 1.33 -2.76 -23.45
N PRO A 229 2.29 -2.19 -24.20
CA PRO A 229 2.87 -0.89 -23.86
C PRO A 229 1.81 0.21 -23.68
N ALA A 230 0.77 0.23 -24.50
CA ALA A 230 -0.32 1.20 -24.41
C ALA A 230 -1.14 1.02 -23.12
N ALA A 231 -1.46 -0.22 -22.74
CA ALA A 231 -2.15 -0.52 -21.49
C ALA A 231 -1.32 -0.13 -20.27
N LEU A 232 -0.01 -0.38 -20.30
CA LEU A 232 0.90 0.02 -19.24
C LEU A 232 0.94 1.55 -19.08
N GLU A 233 1.10 2.30 -20.18
CA GLU A 233 1.14 3.78 -20.10
C GLU A 233 -0.17 4.36 -19.57
N ALA A 234 -1.31 3.77 -19.95
CA ALA A 234 -2.62 4.18 -19.43
C ALA A 234 -2.79 3.83 -17.93
N ALA A 235 -2.19 2.73 -17.46
CA ALA A 235 -2.29 2.29 -16.08
C ALA A 235 -1.45 3.13 -15.10
N LYS A 236 -0.31 3.68 -15.53
CA LYS A 236 0.63 4.45 -14.66
C LYS A 236 -0.06 5.54 -13.83
N PRO A 237 -0.81 6.49 -14.40
CA PRO A 237 -1.48 7.54 -13.63
C PRO A 237 -2.57 6.97 -12.71
N VAL A 238 -3.25 5.89 -13.10
CA VAL A 238 -4.28 5.23 -12.28
C VAL A 238 -3.65 4.59 -11.04
N VAL A 239 -2.51 3.90 -11.22
CA VAL A 239 -1.75 3.31 -10.11
C VAL A 239 -1.28 4.39 -9.14
N ASP A 240 -0.77 5.52 -9.63
CA ASP A 240 -0.32 6.64 -8.80
C ASP A 240 -1.47 7.30 -8.02
N ALA A 241 -2.67 7.35 -8.60
CA ALA A 241 -3.86 7.89 -7.96
C ALA A 241 -4.46 6.96 -6.89
N CYS A 242 -4.12 5.66 -6.90
CA CYS A 242 -4.58 4.71 -5.89
C CYS A 242 -3.81 4.88 -4.56
N PRO A 243 -4.42 4.55 -3.40
CA PRO A 243 -3.76 4.61 -2.09
C PRO A 243 -2.48 3.78 -2.06
N ALA A 244 -1.42 4.33 -1.45
CA ALA A 244 -0.14 3.65 -1.24
C ALA A 244 -0.20 2.66 -0.09
N GLY A 245 0.82 1.80 0.03
CA GLY A 245 0.98 0.84 1.12
C GLY A 245 0.68 -0.61 0.71
N GLU A 246 1.27 -1.53 1.44
CA GLU A 246 1.12 -2.97 1.18
C GLU A 246 -0.32 -3.45 1.37
N GLU A 247 -1.04 -2.85 2.31
CA GLU A 247 -2.45 -3.11 2.56
C GLU A 247 -3.35 -2.77 1.35
N ASN A 248 -2.88 -1.93 0.43
CA ASN A 248 -3.61 -1.49 -0.76
C ASN A 248 -3.14 -2.17 -2.06
N LEU A 249 -2.31 -3.19 -1.96
CA LEU A 249 -1.84 -3.95 -3.12
C LEU A 249 -2.97 -4.45 -4.04
N PRO A 250 -4.10 -4.99 -3.54
CA PRO A 250 -5.17 -5.42 -4.43
C PRO A 250 -5.70 -4.32 -5.35
N VAL A 251 -5.86 -3.10 -4.86
CA VAL A 251 -6.34 -1.98 -5.68
C VAL A 251 -5.29 -1.53 -6.69
N ARG A 252 -4.02 -1.55 -6.33
CA ARG A 252 -2.92 -1.19 -7.23
C ARG A 252 -2.66 -2.24 -8.30
N TRP A 253 -2.79 -3.52 -7.97
CA TRP A 253 -2.80 -4.59 -8.96
C TRP A 253 -4.00 -4.46 -9.92
N ALA A 254 -5.19 -4.13 -9.41
CA ALA A 254 -6.36 -3.90 -10.25
C ALA A 254 -6.17 -2.69 -11.18
N ALA A 255 -5.56 -1.61 -10.70
CA ALA A 255 -5.22 -0.45 -11.51
C ALA A 255 -4.21 -0.80 -12.63
N LEU A 256 -3.20 -1.64 -12.33
CA LEU A 256 -2.18 -2.03 -13.30
C LEU A 256 -2.72 -3.04 -14.33
N LEU A 257 -3.50 -4.03 -13.89
CA LEU A 257 -3.91 -5.18 -14.71
C LEU A 257 -5.35 -5.06 -15.25
N GLY A 258 -6.09 -4.02 -14.88
CA GLY A 258 -7.52 -3.90 -15.20
C GLY A 258 -7.86 -4.01 -16.70
N ALA A 259 -6.97 -3.51 -17.56
CA ALA A 259 -7.13 -3.62 -19.01
C ALA A 259 -7.14 -5.08 -19.53
N LEU A 260 -6.63 -6.04 -18.76
CA LEU A 260 -6.64 -7.46 -19.13
C LEU A 260 -7.99 -8.14 -18.86
N GLY A 261 -8.85 -7.53 -18.01
CA GLY A 261 -10.08 -8.15 -17.54
C GLY A 261 -9.85 -9.17 -16.41
N GLU A 262 -10.95 -9.66 -15.81
CA GLU A 262 -10.90 -10.51 -14.61
C GLU A 262 -10.12 -11.82 -14.81
N ALA A 263 -10.42 -12.56 -15.89
CA ALA A 263 -9.84 -13.89 -16.11
C ALA A 263 -8.32 -13.85 -16.28
N ASP A 264 -7.82 -12.93 -17.07
CA ASP A 264 -6.38 -12.78 -17.33
C ASP A 264 -5.66 -12.19 -16.13
N THR A 265 -6.27 -11.25 -15.39
CA THR A 265 -5.74 -10.76 -14.13
C THR A 265 -5.52 -11.91 -13.13
N ARG A 266 -6.50 -12.81 -12.98
CA ARG A 266 -6.35 -14.01 -12.14
C ARG A 266 -5.19 -14.90 -12.60
N ARG A 267 -5.07 -15.12 -13.91
CA ARG A 267 -4.00 -15.94 -14.49
C ARG A 267 -2.62 -15.34 -14.20
N VAL A 268 -2.45 -14.04 -14.43
CA VAL A 268 -1.21 -13.32 -14.16
C VAL A 268 -0.82 -13.39 -12.68
N LEU A 269 -1.73 -13.03 -11.77
CA LEU A 269 -1.44 -13.04 -10.32
C LEU A 269 -1.16 -14.46 -9.80
N LYS A 270 -1.83 -15.48 -10.35
CA LYS A 270 -1.53 -16.88 -10.02
C LYS A 270 -0.14 -17.30 -10.55
N ARG A 271 0.24 -16.90 -11.75
CA ARG A 271 1.58 -17.11 -12.33
C ARG A 271 2.65 -16.46 -11.44
N LEU A 272 2.39 -15.25 -10.95
CA LEU A 272 3.26 -14.53 -10.03
C LEU A 272 3.22 -15.06 -8.59
N ARG A 273 2.47 -16.13 -8.29
CA ARG A 273 2.37 -16.70 -6.94
C ARG A 273 1.84 -15.75 -5.87
N CYS A 274 0.98 -14.82 -6.25
CA CYS A 274 0.28 -13.99 -5.27
C CYS A 274 -0.60 -14.84 -4.34
N SER A 275 -0.90 -14.34 -3.14
CA SER A 275 -1.82 -15.01 -2.22
C SER A 275 -3.24 -15.10 -2.80
N ASN A 276 -3.97 -16.17 -2.47
CA ASN A 276 -5.36 -16.34 -2.93
C ASN A 276 -6.24 -15.14 -2.53
N ALA A 277 -6.05 -14.58 -1.34
CA ALA A 277 -6.78 -13.41 -0.88
C ALA A 277 -6.55 -12.19 -1.81
N CYS A 278 -5.29 -11.94 -2.18
CA CYS A 278 -4.94 -10.86 -3.11
C CYS A 278 -5.54 -11.12 -4.51
N ILE A 279 -5.47 -12.35 -5.01
CA ILE A 279 -6.01 -12.74 -6.33
C ILE A 279 -7.52 -12.50 -6.37
N GLU A 280 -8.26 -13.02 -5.37
CA GLU A 280 -9.72 -12.92 -5.33
C GLU A 280 -10.19 -11.47 -5.22
N GLU A 281 -9.56 -10.68 -4.35
CA GLU A 281 -9.93 -9.29 -4.16
C GLU A 281 -9.59 -8.45 -5.40
N THR A 282 -8.39 -8.61 -5.98
CA THR A 282 -8.01 -7.90 -7.20
C THR A 282 -8.95 -8.22 -8.36
N ALA A 283 -9.27 -9.49 -8.54
CA ALA A 283 -10.18 -9.93 -9.60
C ALA A 283 -11.61 -9.39 -9.41
N ALA A 284 -12.08 -9.32 -8.16
CA ALA A 284 -13.35 -8.69 -7.85
C ALA A 284 -13.36 -7.19 -8.21
N LEU A 285 -12.29 -6.46 -7.86
CA LEU A 285 -12.15 -5.05 -8.20
C LEU A 285 -12.15 -4.84 -9.73
N VAL A 286 -11.40 -5.65 -10.48
CA VAL A 286 -11.36 -5.58 -11.95
C VAL A 286 -12.73 -5.88 -12.54
N ARG A 287 -13.45 -6.90 -12.06
CA ARG A 287 -14.80 -7.25 -12.52
C ARG A 287 -15.79 -6.13 -12.32
N GLU A 288 -15.83 -5.53 -11.12
CA GLU A 288 -16.79 -4.47 -10.78
C GLU A 288 -16.48 -3.17 -11.53
N THR A 289 -15.24 -2.93 -11.95
CA THR A 289 -14.87 -1.75 -12.74
C THR A 289 -14.95 -1.94 -14.25
N ALA A 290 -15.02 -3.18 -14.75
CA ALA A 290 -15.06 -3.49 -16.20
C ALA A 290 -16.31 -2.96 -16.94
N GLY A 291 -17.36 -2.61 -16.23
CA GLY A 291 -18.66 -2.21 -16.79
C GLY A 291 -19.10 -0.83 -16.38
N GLU A 292 -18.34 0.20 -16.26
CA GLU A 292 -18.75 1.58 -15.87
C GLU A 292 -20.00 1.71 -14.93
N SER A 293 -20.78 0.62 -14.78
CA SER A 293 -22.06 0.60 -14.08
C SER A 293 -21.94 0.94 -12.59
N VAL A 294 -20.88 0.47 -11.93
CA VAL A 294 -20.64 0.77 -10.51
C VAL A 294 -20.20 2.21 -10.33
N CYS A 295 -19.34 2.71 -11.22
CA CYS A 295 -18.92 4.11 -11.18
C CYS A 295 -20.09 5.06 -11.47
N ARG A 296 -21.02 4.67 -12.38
CA ARG A 296 -22.23 5.43 -12.67
C ARG A 296 -23.25 5.36 -11.53
N SER A 297 -23.43 4.22 -10.88
CA SER A 297 -24.37 4.10 -9.76
C SER A 297 -24.01 4.98 -8.56
N PHE A 298 -22.74 5.38 -8.43
CA PHE A 298 -22.33 6.37 -7.43
C PHE A 298 -22.64 7.81 -7.82
N SER A 299 -22.83 8.11 -9.13
CA SER A 299 -23.02 9.47 -9.64
C SER A 299 -24.46 9.81 -10.04
N GLU A 300 -25.29 8.81 -10.38
CA GLU A 300 -26.62 9.05 -10.95
C GLU A 300 -27.70 9.47 -9.94
N ASP A 301 -27.48 9.24 -8.64
CA ASP A 301 -28.47 9.59 -7.58
C ASP A 301 -27.87 10.54 -6.55
N ARG A 302 -27.72 11.82 -6.91
CA ARG A 302 -27.56 12.86 -5.87
C ARG A 302 -28.90 13.10 -5.19
N PRO A 303 -29.09 12.73 -3.91
CA PRO A 303 -30.24 13.21 -3.15
C PRO A 303 -30.16 14.74 -3.11
N LEU A 304 -31.24 15.41 -3.40
CA LEU A 304 -31.44 16.83 -3.11
C LEU A 304 -31.18 17.06 -1.61
N GLY A 305 -29.98 17.49 -1.24
CA GLY A 305 -29.54 17.67 0.15
C GLY A 305 -28.14 17.16 0.50
N TRP A 306 -27.43 16.47 -0.39
CA TRP A 306 -26.07 15.94 -0.18
C TRP A 306 -24.97 16.86 -0.74
N GLY A 307 -25.12 18.18 -0.60
CA GLY A 307 -24.03 19.14 -0.86
C GLY A 307 -23.34 19.50 0.45
N PRO A 308 -22.05 19.87 0.43
CA PRO A 308 -21.45 20.52 1.59
C PRO A 308 -22.29 21.75 1.92
N ALA A 309 -22.60 21.95 3.21
CA ALA A 309 -23.35 23.12 3.68
C ALA A 309 -22.74 24.37 3.05
N ALA A 310 -23.50 25.03 2.18
CA ALA A 310 -23.07 26.21 1.46
C ALA A 310 -22.72 27.30 2.48
N ALA A 311 -21.43 27.58 2.63
CA ALA A 311 -20.97 28.82 3.23
C ALA A 311 -21.56 29.94 2.36
N GLY A 312 -22.44 30.77 2.96
CA GLY A 312 -23.21 31.77 2.26
C GLY A 312 -22.36 32.71 1.41
N SER A 313 -22.63 32.73 0.13
CA SER A 313 -22.21 33.81 -0.77
C SER A 313 -23.43 34.67 -1.06
N ARG A 314 -23.35 35.94 -0.61
CA ARG A 314 -24.26 37.00 -1.02
C ARG A 314 -24.11 37.24 -2.50
N ALA A 315 -25.24 37.35 -3.18
CA ALA A 315 -25.36 37.81 -4.54
C ALA A 315 -24.84 39.26 -4.70
N GLY A 316 -24.09 39.48 -5.75
CA GLY A 316 -23.68 40.79 -6.22
C GLY A 316 -23.50 40.75 -7.74
N ASP A 317 -24.22 41.63 -8.39
CA ASP A 317 -24.51 41.76 -9.82
C ASP A 317 -23.33 41.73 -10.78
N GLY A 318 -23.67 41.44 -12.02
CA GLY A 318 -22.84 41.20 -13.16
C GLY A 318 -21.96 42.37 -13.64
N MET A 319 -20.96 41.97 -14.40
CA MET A 319 -20.53 42.66 -15.63
C MET A 319 -19.56 41.81 -16.44
N ALA A 320 -19.91 41.59 -17.67
CA ALA A 320 -19.04 40.98 -18.67
C ALA A 320 -17.82 41.85 -18.93
N CYS A 321 -16.64 41.29 -19.07
CA CYS A 321 -15.54 41.90 -19.78
C CYS A 321 -14.64 40.88 -20.50
N ASN A 322 -14.32 41.26 -21.71
CA ASN A 322 -13.66 40.58 -22.79
C ASN A 322 -12.14 40.39 -22.57
N SER A 323 -11.67 39.31 -23.15
CA SER A 323 -10.34 38.97 -23.69
C SER A 323 -9.17 39.94 -23.56
N ASN A 324 -7.98 39.29 -23.43
CA ASN A 324 -6.61 39.79 -23.72
C ASN A 324 -6.02 40.79 -22.74
N ASP A 325 -5.17 40.36 -21.86
CA ASP A 325 -3.77 40.82 -21.71
C ASP A 325 -3.21 40.37 -20.36
N CYS A 326 -2.15 39.63 -20.31
CA CYS A 326 -1.08 39.76 -19.31
C CYS A 326 0.01 38.68 -19.48
N ARG A 327 0.83 38.94 -20.46
CA ARG A 327 2.26 38.59 -20.31
C ARG A 327 2.96 39.78 -19.65
N GLN A 328 3.89 39.44 -18.79
CA GLN A 328 4.91 40.26 -18.13
C GLN A 328 4.57 40.75 -16.71
N ARG A 329 5.21 40.14 -15.74
CA ARG A 329 6.27 40.77 -14.91
C ARG A 329 6.85 39.75 -13.92
N ARG A 330 8.07 39.36 -14.19
CA ARG A 330 9.06 38.85 -13.22
C ARG A 330 9.73 40.05 -12.55
N LYS A 331 10.13 39.83 -11.29
CA LYS A 331 11.25 40.45 -10.56
C LYS A 331 10.93 41.43 -9.44
N GLN A 332 11.62 41.10 -8.34
CA GLN A 332 11.98 41.85 -7.10
C GLN A 332 11.08 41.47 -5.92
N GLY A 333 11.51 40.80 -4.90
CA GLY A 333 12.70 40.84 -4.06
C GLY A 333 12.61 41.96 -3.01
N VAL A 334 12.38 41.64 -1.71
CA VAL A 334 13.01 42.24 -0.55
C VAL A 334 12.32 41.72 0.74
N ALA A 335 13.13 41.40 1.71
CA ALA A 335 12.86 40.85 3.02
C ALA A 335 12.51 41.91 4.09
N VAL A 336 12.41 41.43 5.35
CA VAL A 336 12.32 42.11 6.68
C VAL A 336 10.89 42.20 7.22
N GLY A 337 10.53 41.70 8.38
CA GLY A 337 11.11 41.58 9.66
C GLY A 337 10.01 41.29 10.72
N ALA A 338 10.37 40.70 11.80
CA ALA A 338 9.60 40.27 12.95
C ALA A 338 8.91 41.38 13.75
N ALA A 339 7.77 41.04 14.39
CA ALA A 339 7.48 41.49 15.77
C ALA A 339 6.28 40.72 16.35
N ALA A 340 6.51 40.15 17.51
CA ALA A 340 5.52 39.61 18.43
C ALA A 340 4.82 40.72 19.23
N SER A 341 3.53 40.54 19.54
CA SER A 341 2.97 41.14 20.76
C SER A 341 1.74 40.34 21.22
N GLU A 342 1.84 39.88 22.43
CA GLU A 342 0.78 39.36 23.31
C GLU A 342 -0.29 40.41 23.55
N MET A 343 -1.56 40.02 23.67
CA MET A 343 -2.46 40.71 24.60
C MET A 343 -3.63 39.81 25.03
N ARG A 344 -3.87 39.91 26.30
CA ARG A 344 -4.66 39.24 27.31
C ARG A 344 -6.18 39.28 27.08
N VAL A 345 -6.81 38.22 27.58
CA VAL A 345 -8.24 38.05 27.90
C VAL A 345 -8.70 39.00 28.99
N PRO A 346 -9.95 39.45 29.03
CA PRO A 346 -10.68 39.48 30.29
C PRO A 346 -12.01 38.71 30.26
N SER A 347 -12.25 38.11 31.41
CA SER A 347 -13.43 37.35 31.83
C SER A 347 -14.59 38.23 32.29
N LYS A 348 -15.78 37.63 32.29
CA LYS A 348 -17.02 37.86 33.09
C LYS A 348 -18.17 38.60 32.38
N ALA A 349 -19.29 37.89 32.21
CA ALA A 349 -20.42 38.06 33.13
C ALA A 349 -21.57 37.09 32.77
N ARG A 350 -22.14 36.48 33.81
CA ARG A 350 -23.34 35.64 33.78
C ARG A 350 -24.58 36.51 33.65
N SER A 351 -25.55 36.08 32.80
CA SER A 351 -26.94 36.35 33.08
C SER A 351 -27.80 35.17 32.65
N ARG A 352 -28.51 34.60 33.59
CA ARG A 352 -29.51 33.56 33.43
C ARG A 352 -30.77 34.20 32.87
N CYS A 353 -31.28 33.72 31.73
CA CYS A 353 -32.70 33.86 31.36
C CYS A 353 -33.34 32.51 31.40
N TRP A 354 -34.36 32.41 32.22
CA TRP A 354 -35.25 31.29 32.38
C TRP A 354 -36.27 31.29 31.22
N VAL A 355 -36.42 30.18 30.48
CA VAL A 355 -37.46 29.98 29.46
C VAL A 355 -38.17 28.68 29.81
N PRO A 356 -39.53 28.69 29.87
CA PRO A 356 -40.31 27.51 30.23
C PRO A 356 -40.26 26.45 29.14
N GLN A 357 -40.15 25.19 29.56
CA GLN A 357 -40.23 24.02 28.67
C GLN A 357 -41.68 23.81 28.22
N PRO A 358 -41.97 23.53 26.94
CA PRO A 358 -43.23 22.98 26.51
C PRO A 358 -43.24 21.46 26.80
N GLU A 359 -44.38 21.00 27.30
CA GLU A 359 -44.69 19.62 27.59
C GLU A 359 -44.53 18.73 26.35
N LEU A 360 -43.82 17.62 26.51
CA LEU A 360 -43.65 16.56 25.51
C LEU A 360 -44.98 15.78 25.42
N VAL A 361 -45.76 16.06 24.41
CA VAL A 361 -46.81 15.14 23.93
C VAL A 361 -46.09 14.09 23.05
N SER A 362 -46.04 12.87 23.52
CA SER A 362 -45.54 11.72 22.78
C SER A 362 -46.54 11.33 21.69
N GLU A 363 -46.36 11.85 20.47
CA GLU A 363 -46.93 11.24 19.28
C GLU A 363 -45.99 10.11 18.84
N GLU A 364 -46.40 8.88 18.96
CA GLU A 364 -45.87 7.73 18.25
C GLU A 364 -45.98 7.99 16.73
N LYS A 365 -44.94 8.54 16.14
CA LYS A 365 -44.82 8.60 14.67
C LYS A 365 -44.58 7.20 14.16
N ALA A 366 -45.51 6.66 13.39
CA ALA A 366 -45.31 5.52 12.53
C ALA A 366 -44.01 5.72 11.71
N PRO A 367 -43.20 4.67 11.48
CA PRO A 367 -41.94 4.80 10.78
C PRO A 367 -42.17 5.35 9.37
N VAL A 368 -41.69 6.57 9.12
CA VAL A 368 -41.71 7.17 7.79
C VAL A 368 -40.81 6.32 6.92
N HIS A 369 -41.40 5.60 5.99
CA HIS A 369 -40.68 4.82 4.97
C HIS A 369 -39.96 5.80 4.05
N VAL A 370 -38.68 6.05 4.29
CA VAL A 370 -37.84 6.85 3.40
C VAL A 370 -37.37 5.91 2.28
N PRO A 371 -37.72 6.19 1.02
CA PRO A 371 -37.25 5.35 -0.10
C PRO A 371 -35.72 5.38 -0.15
N VAL A 372 -35.11 4.18 -0.23
CA VAL A 372 -33.67 4.02 -0.37
C VAL A 372 -33.32 4.32 -1.81
N HIS A 373 -32.41 5.27 -2.03
CA HIS A 373 -31.97 5.64 -3.38
C HIS A 373 -31.18 4.49 -4.04
N ALA A 374 -31.20 4.41 -5.37
CA ALA A 374 -30.55 3.33 -6.14
C ALA A 374 -29.05 3.20 -5.83
N GLY A 375 -28.36 4.31 -5.62
CA GLY A 375 -26.95 4.32 -5.21
C GLY A 375 -26.71 3.68 -3.84
N GLU A 376 -27.60 3.87 -2.86
CA GLU A 376 -27.48 3.22 -1.55
C GLU A 376 -27.78 1.71 -1.64
N VAL A 377 -28.71 1.29 -2.47
CA VAL A 377 -28.97 -0.13 -2.75
C VAL A 377 -27.71 -0.81 -3.28
N ALA A 378 -27.05 -0.18 -4.26
CA ALA A 378 -25.79 -0.69 -4.81
C ALA A 378 -24.69 -0.81 -3.74
N ILE A 379 -24.52 0.19 -2.87
CA ILE A 379 -23.56 0.16 -1.77
C ILE A 379 -23.88 -0.99 -0.81
N ARG A 380 -25.14 -1.19 -0.41
CA ARG A 380 -25.57 -2.28 0.48
C ARG A 380 -25.31 -3.65 -0.14
N GLN A 381 -25.57 -3.82 -1.43
CA GLN A 381 -25.26 -5.06 -2.17
C GLN A 381 -23.75 -5.34 -2.22
N LEU A 382 -22.93 -4.32 -2.47
CA LEU A 382 -21.47 -4.44 -2.47
C LEU A 382 -20.93 -4.76 -1.07
N LEU A 383 -21.44 -4.11 0.00
CA LEU A 383 -21.08 -4.42 1.39
C LEU A 383 -21.43 -5.86 1.75
N GLY A 384 -22.57 -6.34 1.33
CA GLY A 384 -22.98 -7.73 1.53
C GLY A 384 -22.05 -8.72 0.86
N ARG A 385 -21.62 -8.42 -0.36
CA ARG A 385 -20.81 -9.31 -1.20
C ARG A 385 -19.32 -9.29 -0.81
N TYR A 386 -18.76 -8.12 -0.53
CA TYR A 386 -17.31 -7.95 -0.39
C TYR A 386 -16.84 -7.44 0.98
N GLY A 387 -17.72 -6.84 1.77
CA GLY A 387 -17.38 -6.15 3.01
C GLY A 387 -16.80 -4.76 2.80
N LEU A 388 -16.71 -4.00 3.89
CA LEU A 388 -16.36 -2.56 3.88
C LEU A 388 -15.03 -2.28 3.20
N ARG A 389 -13.97 -3.00 3.58
CA ARG A 389 -12.61 -2.76 3.08
C ARG A 389 -12.52 -2.84 1.55
N THR A 390 -13.15 -3.84 0.95
CA THR A 390 -13.15 -4.00 -0.52
C THR A 390 -14.01 -2.94 -1.19
N VAL A 391 -15.11 -2.51 -0.58
CA VAL A 391 -15.93 -1.41 -1.11
C VAL A 391 -15.17 -0.09 -1.09
N GLU A 392 -14.44 0.23 -0.02
CA GLU A 392 -13.58 1.42 0.03
C GLU A 392 -12.50 1.40 -1.06
N ARG A 393 -11.87 0.24 -1.29
CA ARG A 393 -10.88 0.05 -2.37
C ARG A 393 -11.51 0.19 -3.75
N LEU A 394 -12.74 -0.31 -3.93
CA LEU A 394 -13.49 -0.13 -5.17
C LEU A 394 -13.78 1.35 -5.45
N CYS A 395 -14.23 2.10 -4.43
CA CYS A 395 -14.42 3.54 -4.55
C CYS A 395 -13.11 4.26 -4.90
N ALA A 396 -11.99 3.88 -4.28
CA ALA A 396 -10.68 4.46 -4.58
C ALA A 396 -10.23 4.15 -6.03
N LEU A 397 -10.45 2.92 -6.50
CA LEU A 397 -10.14 2.54 -7.88
C LEU A 397 -11.02 3.28 -8.89
N CYS A 398 -12.34 3.39 -8.64
CA CYS A 398 -13.26 4.16 -9.48
C CYS A 398 -12.86 5.64 -9.56
N ALA A 399 -12.47 6.25 -8.44
CA ALA A 399 -11.98 7.63 -8.40
C ALA A 399 -10.67 7.82 -9.19
N ALA A 400 -9.77 6.82 -9.16
CA ALA A 400 -8.53 6.83 -9.90
C ALA A 400 -8.75 6.66 -11.42
N LEU A 401 -9.67 5.77 -11.81
CA LEU A 401 -10.05 5.54 -13.22
C LEU A 401 -10.82 6.72 -13.82
N HIS A 402 -11.67 7.36 -13.00
CA HIS A 402 -12.58 8.42 -13.42
C HIS A 402 -12.48 9.61 -12.46
N PRO A 403 -11.42 10.45 -12.56
CA PRO A 403 -11.18 11.56 -11.62
C PRO A 403 -12.35 12.56 -11.50
N GLN A 404 -13.16 12.69 -12.55
CA GLN A 404 -14.38 13.53 -12.54
C GLN A 404 -15.43 13.00 -11.53
N ASN A 405 -15.44 11.72 -11.23
CA ASN A 405 -16.37 11.07 -10.29
C ASN A 405 -15.78 10.94 -8.87
N ALA A 406 -14.57 11.43 -8.62
CA ALA A 406 -13.90 11.29 -7.32
C ALA A 406 -14.72 11.81 -6.13
N PRO A 407 -15.45 12.94 -6.22
CA PRO A 407 -16.32 13.39 -5.13
C PRO A 407 -17.44 12.38 -4.81
N ASP A 408 -18.07 11.79 -5.83
CA ASP A 408 -19.15 10.82 -5.66
C ASP A 408 -18.63 9.50 -5.07
N CYS A 409 -17.45 9.06 -5.52
CA CYS A 409 -16.76 7.91 -4.95
C CYS A 409 -16.41 8.12 -3.46
N ALA A 410 -15.98 9.32 -3.07
CA ALA A 410 -15.69 9.66 -1.69
C ALA A 410 -16.97 9.62 -0.81
N LEU A 411 -18.09 10.13 -1.31
CA LEU A 411 -19.40 10.06 -0.66
C LEU A 411 -19.88 8.61 -0.52
N ALA A 412 -19.73 7.79 -1.56
CA ALA A 412 -20.07 6.37 -1.52
C ALA A 412 -19.25 5.62 -0.47
N ALA A 413 -17.95 5.88 -0.38
CA ALA A 413 -17.09 5.30 0.65
C ALA A 413 -17.48 5.75 2.07
N GLN A 414 -17.85 7.02 2.26
CA GLN A 414 -18.35 7.54 3.52
C GLN A 414 -19.67 6.87 3.90
N ARG A 415 -20.58 6.72 2.95
CA ARG A 415 -21.87 6.06 3.19
C ARG A 415 -21.70 4.58 3.51
N ALA A 416 -20.79 3.89 2.83
CA ALA A 416 -20.47 2.50 3.14
C ALA A 416 -19.98 2.32 4.59
N ARG A 417 -19.09 3.22 5.07
CA ARG A 417 -18.65 3.24 6.47
C ARG A 417 -19.81 3.44 7.44
N GLN A 418 -20.71 4.38 7.14
CA GLN A 418 -21.87 4.65 7.98
C GLN A 418 -22.80 3.45 8.06
N LEU A 419 -23.12 2.84 6.92
CA LEU A 419 -24.00 1.66 6.87
C LEU A 419 -23.41 0.45 7.62
N ASP A 420 -22.10 0.26 7.53
CA ASP A 420 -21.39 -0.81 8.24
C ASP A 420 -21.37 -0.54 9.76
N ALA A 421 -21.10 0.71 10.17
CA ALA A 421 -21.11 1.13 11.58
C ALA A 421 -22.51 1.04 12.21
N ASP A 422 -23.57 1.38 11.44
CA ASP A 422 -24.96 1.28 11.87
C ASP A 422 -25.46 -0.18 11.90
N GLY A 423 -24.66 -1.15 11.45
CA GLY A 423 -25.01 -2.57 11.40
C GLY A 423 -26.16 -2.88 10.45
N VAL A 424 -26.30 -2.11 9.37
CA VAL A 424 -27.38 -2.29 8.40
C VAL A 424 -27.31 -3.68 7.76
N CYS A 425 -28.48 -4.34 7.64
CA CYS A 425 -28.55 -5.67 7.06
C CYS A 425 -28.16 -5.66 5.58
N CYS A 426 -27.02 -6.28 5.29
CA CYS A 426 -26.46 -6.43 3.94
C CYS A 426 -26.18 -7.90 3.57
N ARG A 427 -26.36 -8.83 4.50
CA ARG A 427 -26.06 -10.27 4.32
C ARG A 427 -27.19 -11.14 4.83
N VAL A 428 -27.35 -12.32 4.24
CA VAL A 428 -28.34 -13.32 4.66
C VAL A 428 -28.22 -13.67 6.15
N SER A 429 -26.99 -13.74 6.68
CA SER A 429 -26.75 -14.01 8.10
C SER A 429 -27.20 -12.90 9.05
N GLN A 430 -27.53 -11.73 8.56
CA GLN A 430 -28.02 -10.58 9.32
C GLN A 430 -29.55 -10.43 9.27
N LEU A 431 -30.26 -11.27 8.48
CA LEU A 431 -31.71 -11.30 8.47
C LEU A 431 -32.26 -11.73 9.85
N ALA A 432 -33.37 -11.11 10.27
CA ALA A 432 -34.08 -11.46 11.50
C ALA A 432 -34.80 -12.83 11.43
N VAL A 433 -34.69 -13.51 10.30
CA VAL A 433 -35.17 -14.89 10.09
C VAL A 433 -34.01 -15.76 9.58
N ASN A 434 -34.04 -17.04 9.91
CA ASN A 434 -33.10 -18.05 9.43
C ASN A 434 -33.82 -19.21 8.74
N GLY A 435 -33.07 -20.17 8.23
CA GLY A 435 -33.63 -21.31 7.53
C GLY A 435 -34.60 -22.16 8.36
N ARG A 436 -34.41 -22.24 9.69
CA ARG A 436 -35.33 -22.98 10.59
C ARG A 436 -36.68 -22.27 10.71
N ASP A 437 -36.68 -20.94 10.81
CA ASP A 437 -37.87 -20.13 10.87
C ASP A 437 -38.72 -20.31 9.60
N LEU A 438 -38.06 -20.29 8.44
CA LEU A 438 -38.71 -20.44 7.14
C LEU A 438 -39.24 -21.86 6.92
N MET A 439 -38.51 -22.89 7.37
CA MET A 439 -38.99 -24.27 7.32
C MET A 439 -40.20 -24.45 8.25
N ALA A 440 -40.24 -23.83 9.45
CA ALA A 440 -41.38 -23.85 10.32
C ALA A 440 -42.61 -23.15 9.72
N ALA A 441 -42.38 -22.18 8.80
CA ALA A 441 -43.42 -21.51 8.02
C ALA A 441 -43.86 -22.27 6.75
N GLY A 442 -43.35 -23.52 6.55
CA GLY A 442 -43.79 -24.41 5.47
C GLY A 442 -42.90 -24.38 4.23
N ILE A 443 -41.73 -23.74 4.28
CA ILE A 443 -40.79 -23.71 3.13
C ILE A 443 -39.92 -24.95 3.13
N PRO A 444 -39.87 -25.74 2.04
CA PRO A 444 -39.07 -26.97 2.02
C PRO A 444 -37.57 -26.67 2.05
N ALA A 445 -36.83 -27.54 2.75
CA ALA A 445 -35.37 -27.46 2.76
C ALA A 445 -34.79 -27.64 1.33
N GLY A 446 -33.65 -26.99 1.08
CA GLY A 446 -32.95 -27.11 -0.18
C GLY A 446 -32.85 -25.80 -0.99
N PRO A 447 -32.73 -25.88 -2.33
CA PRO A 447 -32.53 -24.70 -3.18
C PRO A 447 -33.64 -23.62 -3.11
N ALA A 448 -34.88 -24.03 -2.81
CA ALA A 448 -36.01 -23.11 -2.63
C ALA A 448 -35.81 -22.22 -1.41
N LEU A 449 -35.34 -22.78 -0.28
CA LEU A 449 -35.07 -22.04 0.95
C LEU A 449 -33.99 -20.97 0.73
N ARG A 450 -32.96 -21.30 0.00
CA ARG A 450 -31.88 -20.36 -0.34
C ARG A 450 -32.40 -19.20 -1.20
N ARG A 451 -33.18 -19.49 -2.23
CA ARG A 451 -33.80 -18.45 -3.09
C ARG A 451 -34.69 -17.50 -2.32
N VAL A 452 -35.47 -18.03 -1.36
CA VAL A 452 -36.33 -17.19 -0.53
C VAL A 452 -35.49 -16.29 0.37
N LEU A 453 -34.41 -16.81 1.02
CA LEU A 453 -33.53 -16.00 1.84
C LEU A 453 -32.82 -14.89 1.03
N GLU A 454 -32.38 -15.19 -0.20
CA GLU A 454 -31.76 -14.21 -1.10
C GLU A 454 -32.77 -13.14 -1.54
N ALA A 455 -34.00 -13.52 -1.84
CA ALA A 455 -35.09 -12.58 -2.20
C ALA A 455 -35.51 -11.71 -1.00
N LEU A 456 -35.57 -12.29 0.19
CA LEU A 456 -35.82 -11.52 1.42
C LEU A 456 -34.72 -10.49 1.69
N LEU A 457 -33.46 -10.89 1.49
CA LEU A 457 -32.35 -9.95 1.64
C LEU A 457 -32.44 -8.80 0.63
N ASP A 458 -32.74 -9.08 -0.65
CA ASP A 458 -32.87 -8.04 -1.68
C ASP A 458 -34.00 -7.06 -1.33
N GLY A 459 -35.16 -7.53 -0.84
CA GLY A 459 -36.23 -6.66 -0.38
C GLY A 459 -35.87 -5.82 0.85
N VAL A 460 -35.10 -6.36 1.81
CA VAL A 460 -34.58 -5.57 2.94
C VAL A 460 -33.57 -4.52 2.47
N ILE A 461 -32.69 -4.87 1.56
CA ILE A 461 -31.72 -3.94 0.97
C ILE A 461 -32.42 -2.79 0.25
N ARG A 462 -33.52 -3.05 -0.47
CA ARG A 462 -34.34 -2.06 -1.16
C ARG A 462 -35.32 -1.32 -0.23
N ALA A 463 -35.35 -1.71 1.05
CA ALA A 463 -36.31 -1.21 2.04
C ALA A 463 -37.78 -1.41 1.63
N GLU A 464 -38.12 -2.48 0.93
CA GLU A 464 -39.49 -2.87 0.60
C GLU A 464 -40.24 -3.33 1.87
N TYR A 465 -39.49 -3.87 2.83
CA TYR A 465 -39.98 -4.24 4.16
C TYR A 465 -38.85 -4.19 5.21
N PRO A 466 -39.20 -4.00 6.49
CA PRO A 466 -38.19 -3.94 7.55
C PRO A 466 -37.59 -5.31 7.84
N ASN A 467 -36.37 -5.32 8.36
CA ASN A 467 -35.67 -6.54 8.80
C ASN A 467 -36.24 -7.00 10.16
N GLU A 468 -37.50 -7.37 10.19
CA GLU A 468 -38.20 -7.87 11.37
C GLU A 468 -38.86 -9.21 11.07
N LYS A 469 -38.77 -10.15 12.02
CA LYS A 469 -39.24 -11.53 11.83
C LYS A 469 -40.68 -11.64 11.30
N PRO A 470 -41.68 -10.90 11.83
CA PRO A 470 -43.04 -10.98 11.32
C PRO A 470 -43.18 -10.51 9.87
N ALA A 471 -42.51 -9.39 9.53
CA ALA A 471 -42.54 -8.81 8.19
C ALA A 471 -41.88 -9.75 7.17
N LEU A 472 -40.75 -10.33 7.54
CA LEU A 472 -39.99 -11.27 6.68
C LEU A 472 -40.76 -12.58 6.46
N LEU A 473 -41.45 -13.11 7.45
CA LEU A 473 -42.27 -14.32 7.26
C LEU A 473 -43.47 -14.05 6.34
N ALA A 474 -44.10 -12.90 6.48
CA ALA A 474 -45.19 -12.49 5.58
C ALA A 474 -44.71 -12.27 4.13
N ALA A 475 -43.51 -11.67 3.95
CA ALA A 475 -42.88 -11.52 2.64
C ALA A 475 -42.51 -12.87 2.04
N ALA A 476 -41.97 -13.80 2.83
CA ALA A 476 -41.60 -15.14 2.37
C ALA A 476 -42.81 -15.92 1.82
N GLN A 477 -43.97 -15.83 2.46
CA GLN A 477 -45.21 -16.46 1.96
C GLN A 477 -45.63 -15.90 0.60
N LYS A 478 -45.49 -14.58 0.36
CA LYS A 478 -45.78 -13.95 -0.93
C LYS A 478 -44.80 -14.42 -2.02
N ILE A 479 -43.52 -14.52 -1.72
CA ILE A 479 -42.47 -14.96 -2.67
C ILE A 479 -42.73 -16.40 -3.14
N ILE A 480 -43.33 -17.25 -2.30
CA ILE A 480 -43.58 -18.65 -2.70
C ILE A 480 -44.88 -18.76 -3.49
N ALA A 481 -45.83 -17.85 -3.27
CA ALA A 481 -47.10 -17.84 -3.97
C ALA A 481 -47.04 -17.22 -5.37
N SER A 482 -45.93 -16.49 -5.67
CA SER A 482 -45.59 -15.92 -6.97
C SER A 482 -44.70 -16.87 -7.80
#